data_e7881b69d47557b26793f875e454319d
#
_entry.id   e7881b69d47557b26793f875e454319d
#
_cell.length_a   1.000
_cell.length_b   1.000
_cell.length_c   1.000
_cell.angle_alpha   90.00
_cell.angle_beta   90.00
_cell.angle_gamma   90.00
#
_symmetry.space_group_name_H-M   'P 1'
#
loop_
_entity.id
_entity.type
_entity.pdbx_description
1 polymer ?
#
loop_
_entity_poly.entity_id
_entity_poly.type
_entity_poly.pdbx_seq_one_letter_code
_entity_poly.pdbx_strand_id
1 'polypeptide(L)'
;MMSKDYDVVIIGAGQAGMFAAYELAKAKKKLRILLIDKGKDIAGRTKKRGDKAHGYANGSDIMCGMGGAGTWSDGTLNLRPDIGGDLDLFTHDNSKSWELIRYVDSIFLKHGAPKKLYKARDKDTENLKRKAASVGVEFIEIEQRHIGSDKAPAVIKSFEDELRRLGVELLMETEVKDILVKGGVCSGVVLKNGKKIESRSVIAAPGRIGGEWIDGVFTKHGVEYSYGPLDVGVRVEVPSIVMDPIIKINRDPKFHIHTKKYDDFMRTFCTNHQGFVVKETYEGHIGVNGHAMQGRKSKNTNFAFLQRIQLTEPLENTTKYGKSIGKLATTIGGGKPIVQRMGDLFNGRRSTWDRINRNRIEPTLKDVTPGDISMAMPHRIVMNIIEGLEKLNEVIPGVVSDSTLLYAPEIKFYSTMTKVDEDMQTSVKNLFAAGDGCGLSRDITNAAATGVLAARGILRNLD
;
A
#
# COMPACT_ATOMS: atom_id res chain seq x y z
N MET A 1 30.87 -20.98 21.53
CA MET A 1 29.83 -20.47 20.66
C MET A 1 30.52 -19.69 19.55
N MET A 2 30.36 -20.07 18.26
CA MET A 2 30.85 -19.24 17.15
C MET A 2 30.14 -17.88 17.21
N SER A 3 30.92 -16.79 17.07
CA SER A 3 30.32 -15.45 17.05
C SER A 3 29.45 -15.33 15.81
N LYS A 4 28.15 -15.04 15.96
CA LYS A 4 27.27 -14.78 14.85
C LYS A 4 27.77 -13.54 14.11
N ASP A 5 27.57 -13.50 12.76
CA ASP A 5 28.06 -12.40 11.93
C ASP A 5 27.39 -11.07 12.33
N TYR A 6 26.08 -11.11 12.65
CA TYR A 6 25.27 -9.94 13.03
C TYR A 6 24.40 -10.22 14.26
N ASP A 7 24.04 -9.16 14.96
CA ASP A 7 23.03 -9.25 16.01
C ASP A 7 21.63 -9.27 15.39
N VAL A 8 21.40 -8.44 14.37
CA VAL A 8 20.12 -8.39 13.64
C VAL A 8 20.36 -8.31 12.14
N VAL A 9 19.65 -9.15 11.39
CA VAL A 9 19.51 -9.05 9.92
C VAL A 9 18.08 -8.61 9.60
N ILE A 10 17.94 -7.59 8.76
CA ILE A 10 16.66 -7.05 8.32
C ILE A 10 16.52 -7.30 6.82
N ILE A 11 15.43 -7.96 6.40
CA ILE A 11 15.14 -8.29 5.00
C ILE A 11 14.15 -7.27 4.45
N GLY A 12 14.60 -6.44 3.52
CA GLY A 12 13.82 -5.39 2.88
C GLY A 12 14.13 -4.00 3.41
N ALA A 13 14.58 -3.10 2.53
CA ALA A 13 14.90 -1.70 2.83
C ALA A 13 13.73 -0.73 2.53
N GLY A 14 12.49 -1.23 2.64
CA GLY A 14 11.28 -0.41 2.63
C GLY A 14 11.09 0.34 3.95
N GLN A 15 9.95 1.00 4.11
CA GLN A 15 9.70 1.84 5.30
C GLN A 15 9.82 1.04 6.61
N ALA A 16 9.26 -0.17 6.66
CA ALA A 16 9.37 -1.02 7.84
C ALA A 16 10.83 -1.36 8.19
N GLY A 17 11.61 -1.81 7.21
CA GLY A 17 13.02 -2.18 7.44
C GLY A 17 13.91 -0.98 7.79
N MET A 18 13.71 0.18 7.14
CA MET A 18 14.47 1.40 7.45
C MET A 18 14.20 1.89 8.88
N PHE A 19 12.94 1.93 9.29
CA PHE A 19 12.56 2.36 10.64
C PHE A 19 13.00 1.34 11.70
N ALA A 20 12.93 0.04 11.41
CA ALA A 20 13.49 -0.99 12.29
C ALA A 20 15.02 -0.82 12.47
N ALA A 21 15.75 -0.63 11.38
CA ALA A 21 17.20 -0.39 11.42
C ALA A 21 17.54 0.86 12.23
N TYR A 22 16.78 1.94 12.04
CA TYR A 22 16.98 3.20 12.76
C TYR A 22 16.76 3.05 14.25
N GLU A 23 15.67 2.40 14.67
CA GLU A 23 15.33 2.19 16.08
C GLU A 23 16.38 1.33 16.77
N LEU A 24 16.81 0.23 16.15
CA LEU A 24 17.89 -0.63 16.66
C LEU A 24 19.23 0.10 16.77
N ALA A 25 19.59 0.89 15.75
CA ALA A 25 20.87 1.60 15.72
C ALA A 25 20.94 2.75 16.73
N LYS A 26 19.80 3.30 17.15
CA LYS A 26 19.70 4.32 18.21
C LYS A 26 19.68 3.76 19.62
N ALA A 27 19.52 2.46 19.77
CA ALA A 27 19.53 1.85 21.08
C ALA A 27 20.88 2.06 21.80
N LYS A 28 20.84 2.06 23.14
CA LYS A 28 22.06 2.21 23.95
C LYS A 28 23.06 1.07 23.75
N LYS A 29 22.58 -0.10 23.31
CA LYS A 29 23.41 -1.28 23.00
C LYS A 29 24.03 -1.13 21.59
N LYS A 30 25.33 -1.32 21.47
CA LYS A 30 26.04 -1.32 20.18
C LYS A 30 25.78 -2.65 19.47
N LEU A 31 24.82 -2.64 18.53
CA LEU A 31 24.41 -3.79 17.73
C LEU A 31 25.05 -3.78 16.35
N ARG A 32 25.42 -4.95 15.83
CA ARG A 32 25.78 -5.15 14.43
C ARG A 32 24.53 -5.44 13.64
N ILE A 33 24.11 -4.46 12.82
CA ILE A 33 22.85 -4.48 12.08
C ILE A 33 23.15 -4.54 10.58
N LEU A 34 22.56 -5.52 9.89
CA LEU A 34 22.61 -5.66 8.45
C LEU A 34 21.21 -5.47 7.86
N LEU A 35 21.05 -4.51 6.94
CA LEU A 35 19.84 -4.28 6.16
C LEU A 35 20.09 -4.74 4.72
N ILE A 36 19.29 -5.72 4.25
CA ILE A 36 19.42 -6.35 2.93
C ILE A 36 18.24 -5.98 2.05
N ASP A 37 18.49 -5.61 0.79
CA ASP A 37 17.43 -5.44 -0.21
C ASP A 37 17.89 -5.89 -1.60
N LYS A 38 16.97 -6.50 -2.37
CA LYS A 38 17.24 -6.93 -3.76
C LYS A 38 17.34 -5.79 -4.75
N GLY A 39 16.87 -4.61 -4.39
CA GLY A 39 16.95 -3.40 -5.21
C GLY A 39 18.14 -2.53 -4.84
N LYS A 40 18.22 -1.38 -5.49
CA LYS A 40 19.32 -0.43 -5.36
C LYS A 40 19.17 0.51 -4.18
N ASP A 41 20.26 1.15 -3.80
CA ASP A 41 20.24 2.33 -2.96
C ASP A 41 19.51 3.49 -3.65
N ILE A 42 19.26 4.58 -2.92
CA ILE A 42 18.47 5.68 -3.48
C ILE A 42 19.19 6.37 -4.67
N ALA A 43 20.51 6.41 -4.66
CA ALA A 43 21.29 6.98 -5.77
C ALA A 43 21.15 6.13 -7.05
N GLY A 44 21.21 4.81 -6.94
CA GLY A 44 20.99 3.88 -8.05
C GLY A 44 19.56 3.92 -8.59
N ARG A 45 18.57 4.09 -7.70
CA ARG A 45 17.16 4.21 -8.06
C ARG A 45 16.82 5.51 -8.79
N THR A 46 17.53 6.60 -8.51
CA THR A 46 17.31 7.92 -9.14
C THR A 46 18.02 8.07 -10.48
N LYS A 47 19.17 7.45 -10.70
CA LYS A 47 19.94 7.55 -11.94
C LYS A 47 19.23 7.07 -13.22
N LYS A 48 18.28 6.15 -13.11
CA LYS A 48 17.52 5.61 -14.26
C LYS A 48 16.29 6.44 -14.67
N ARG A 49 16.06 7.57 -14.03
CA ARG A 49 14.92 8.47 -14.29
C ARG A 49 15.25 9.56 -15.32
N GLY A 50 16.06 9.25 -16.35
CA GLY A 50 16.19 10.13 -17.52
C GLY A 50 14.86 10.19 -18.27
N ASP A 51 14.41 11.37 -18.62
CA ASP A 51 13.28 11.92 -19.42
C ASP A 51 12.19 11.03 -20.03
N LYS A 52 12.11 9.74 -19.77
CA LYS A 52 11.01 8.87 -20.21
C LYS A 52 9.95 8.77 -19.12
N ALA A 53 9.12 9.78 -19.01
CA ALA A 53 8.01 9.88 -18.07
C ALA A 53 6.88 8.82 -18.29
N HIS A 54 7.06 7.85 -19.15
CA HIS A 54 6.01 6.94 -19.63
C HIS A 54 6.42 5.47 -19.79
N GLY A 55 7.50 5.02 -19.18
CA GLY A 55 7.88 3.62 -19.26
C GLY A 55 8.67 3.17 -18.05
N TYR A 56 7.99 2.64 -17.05
CA TYR A 56 8.65 1.87 -16.00
C TYR A 56 9.18 0.58 -16.62
N ALA A 57 10.48 0.52 -16.85
CA ALA A 57 11.11 -0.58 -17.58
C ALA A 57 10.97 -1.96 -16.90
N ASN A 58 10.78 -2.01 -15.58
CA ASN A 58 10.42 -3.22 -14.83
C ASN A 58 9.75 -2.79 -13.51
N GLY A 59 8.62 -3.37 -13.16
CA GLY A 59 7.90 -3.11 -11.90
C GLY A 59 8.77 -3.33 -10.64
N SER A 60 9.83 -4.13 -10.74
CA SER A 60 10.78 -4.38 -9.65
C SER A 60 11.55 -3.12 -9.21
N ASP A 61 11.99 -2.25 -10.13
CA ASP A 61 12.79 -1.06 -9.80
C ASP A 61 11.99 0.00 -9.02
N ILE A 62 10.64 -0.03 -9.11
CA ILE A 62 9.75 0.87 -8.36
C ILE A 62 9.50 0.33 -6.95
N MET A 63 9.31 -0.98 -6.85
CA MET A 63 8.85 -1.64 -5.63
C MET A 63 9.98 -2.04 -4.69
N CYS A 64 11.23 -2.16 -5.18
CA CYS A 64 12.40 -2.60 -4.44
C CYS A 64 13.42 -1.51 -4.21
N GLY A 65 14.33 -1.76 -3.27
CA GLY A 65 15.44 -0.89 -2.91
C GLY A 65 15.12 0.08 -1.79
N MET A 66 16.07 0.92 -1.47
CA MET A 66 15.98 1.87 -0.36
C MET A 66 14.72 2.75 -0.43
N GLY A 67 13.93 2.73 0.63
CA GLY A 67 12.62 3.40 0.73
C GLY A 67 11.45 2.59 0.17
N GLY A 68 11.69 1.48 -0.55
CA GLY A 68 10.65 0.61 -1.12
C GLY A 68 9.67 1.33 -2.04
N ALA A 69 8.45 0.81 -2.15
CA ALA A 69 7.37 1.40 -2.96
C ALA A 69 6.98 2.82 -2.52
N GLY A 70 7.13 3.15 -1.24
CA GLY A 70 6.80 4.46 -0.68
C GLY A 70 7.59 5.62 -1.30
N THR A 71 8.83 5.37 -1.78
CA THR A 71 9.68 6.39 -2.43
C THR A 71 9.07 6.95 -3.72
N TRP A 72 8.32 6.14 -4.45
CA TRP A 72 7.75 6.49 -5.75
C TRP A 72 6.22 6.66 -5.72
N SER A 73 5.61 6.57 -4.55
CA SER A 73 4.21 6.93 -4.34
C SER A 73 4.02 8.46 -4.35
N ASP A 74 2.80 8.92 -4.14
CA ASP A 74 2.53 10.35 -3.91
C ASP A 74 3.13 10.86 -2.60
N GLY A 75 3.64 9.95 -1.75
CA GLY A 75 4.27 10.27 -0.46
C GLY A 75 3.29 10.85 0.56
N THR A 76 2.02 10.45 0.50
CA THR A 76 1.04 10.83 1.52
C THR A 76 1.22 9.97 2.76
N LEU A 77 1.55 10.61 3.87
CA LEU A 77 1.58 10.02 5.20
C LEU A 77 0.20 10.19 5.84
N ASN A 78 -0.49 9.09 6.09
CA ASN A 78 -1.71 9.08 6.89
C ASN A 78 -1.32 8.99 8.36
N LEU A 79 -1.61 10.04 9.12
CA LEU A 79 -1.20 10.13 10.53
C LEU A 79 -2.28 9.59 11.45
N ARG A 80 -2.65 8.31 11.24
CA ARG A 80 -3.70 7.63 11.97
C ARG A 80 -3.41 6.13 12.08
N PRO A 81 -3.54 5.50 13.27
CA PRO A 81 -3.12 4.12 13.50
C PRO A 81 -3.99 3.07 12.80
N ASP A 82 -5.26 3.36 12.54
CA ASP A 82 -6.26 2.47 11.94
C ASP A 82 -6.44 2.67 10.41
N ILE A 83 -5.65 3.56 9.79
CA ILE A 83 -5.67 3.79 8.35
C ILE A 83 -4.36 3.32 7.70
N GLY A 84 -4.46 2.27 6.90
CA GLY A 84 -3.28 1.62 6.31
C GLY A 84 -2.62 0.61 7.26
N GLY A 85 -3.30 0.26 8.33
CA GLY A 85 -2.93 -0.71 9.35
C GLY A 85 -4.01 -0.78 10.42
N ASP A 86 -3.70 -1.48 11.47
CA ASP A 86 -4.43 -1.47 12.72
C ASP A 86 -3.41 -1.72 13.84
N LEU A 87 -2.77 -0.63 14.29
CA LEU A 87 -1.71 -0.73 15.28
C LEU A 87 -2.22 -1.16 16.66
N ASP A 88 -3.51 -0.95 16.94
CA ASP A 88 -4.10 -1.35 18.22
C ASP A 88 -4.07 -2.88 18.39
N LEU A 89 -4.08 -3.66 17.29
CA LEU A 89 -3.91 -5.11 17.32
C LEU A 89 -2.55 -5.55 17.90
N PHE A 90 -1.53 -4.70 17.81
CA PHE A 90 -0.17 -5.02 18.26
C PHE A 90 0.21 -4.30 19.54
N THR A 91 -0.28 -3.09 19.75
CA THR A 91 0.03 -2.29 20.93
C THR A 91 -0.91 -2.56 22.10
N HIS A 92 -2.13 -3.08 21.79
CA HIS A 92 -3.25 -3.24 22.74
C HIS A 92 -3.56 -1.95 23.52
N ASP A 93 -3.16 -0.79 22.96
CA ASP A 93 -3.28 0.52 23.60
C ASP A 93 -3.36 1.62 22.54
N ASN A 94 -4.54 2.19 22.37
CA ASN A 94 -4.77 3.23 21.38
C ASN A 94 -3.86 4.45 21.59
N SER A 95 -3.56 4.83 22.83
CA SER A 95 -2.65 5.95 23.12
C SER A 95 -1.24 5.68 22.61
N LYS A 96 -0.72 4.47 22.84
CA LYS A 96 0.59 4.02 22.31
C LYS A 96 0.62 3.98 20.80
N SER A 97 -0.48 3.55 20.16
CA SER A 97 -0.61 3.56 18.71
C SER A 97 -0.49 4.98 18.14
N TRP A 98 -1.16 5.95 18.76
CA TRP A 98 -1.06 7.36 18.35
C TRP A 98 0.33 7.95 18.62
N GLU A 99 0.97 7.62 19.74
CA GLU A 99 2.35 8.03 20.04
C GLU A 99 3.32 7.50 18.98
N LEU A 100 3.14 6.26 18.55
CA LEU A 100 3.97 5.63 17.54
C LEU A 100 3.81 6.31 16.17
N ILE A 101 2.60 6.68 15.77
CA ILE A 101 2.34 7.46 14.56
C ILE A 101 3.03 8.82 14.61
N ARG A 102 2.94 9.53 15.75
CA ARG A 102 3.62 10.83 15.94
C ARG A 102 5.14 10.69 15.92
N TYR A 103 5.66 9.60 16.49
CA TYR A 103 7.09 9.28 16.44
C TYR A 103 7.57 9.07 15.01
N VAL A 104 6.85 8.28 14.22
CA VAL A 104 7.16 8.06 12.80
C VAL A 104 7.13 9.38 12.02
N ASP A 105 6.10 10.21 12.21
CA ASP A 105 6.00 11.54 11.57
C ASP A 105 7.17 12.45 11.93
N SER A 106 7.60 12.44 13.21
CA SER A 106 8.73 13.24 13.69
C SER A 106 10.05 12.87 12.99
N ILE A 107 10.24 11.58 12.67
CA ILE A 107 11.42 11.10 11.94
C ILE A 107 11.35 11.56 10.49
N PHE A 108 10.20 11.47 9.82
CA PHE A 108 10.05 12.01 8.46
C PHE A 108 10.33 13.52 8.41
N LEU A 109 9.84 14.29 9.40
CA LEU A 109 10.12 15.72 9.53
C LEU A 109 11.62 15.99 9.71
N LYS A 110 12.30 15.22 10.54
CA LYS A 110 13.76 15.31 10.75
C LYS A 110 14.52 15.12 9.44
N HIS A 111 14.04 14.27 8.54
CA HIS A 111 14.65 13.98 7.24
C HIS A 111 14.15 14.87 6.11
N GLY A 112 13.42 15.95 6.40
CA GLY A 112 13.05 16.98 5.43
C GLY A 112 11.67 16.83 4.80
N ALA A 113 10.79 16.02 5.39
CA ALA A 113 9.38 16.02 4.98
C ALA A 113 8.74 17.40 5.22
N PRO A 114 7.81 17.87 4.36
CA PRO A 114 7.17 19.17 4.51
C PRO A 114 6.43 19.31 5.84
N LYS A 115 6.58 20.47 6.50
CA LYS A 115 5.89 20.75 7.78
C LYS A 115 4.38 20.90 7.65
N LYS A 116 3.89 21.22 6.44
CA LYS A 116 2.46 21.43 6.19
C LYS A 116 1.65 20.16 6.48
N LEU A 117 0.66 20.28 7.37
CA LEU A 117 -0.36 19.27 7.63
C LEU A 117 -1.65 19.66 6.91
N TYR A 118 -2.28 18.70 6.28
CA TYR A 118 -3.65 18.79 5.80
C TYR A 118 -4.53 18.25 6.93
N LYS A 119 -5.19 19.18 7.61
CA LYS A 119 -6.06 18.88 8.76
C LYS A 119 -7.50 19.15 8.37
N ALA A 120 -8.35 18.22 8.69
CA ALA A 120 -9.78 18.34 8.58
C ALA A 120 -10.33 18.79 9.96
N ARG A 121 -10.29 20.09 10.29
CA ARG A 121 -10.82 20.61 11.56
C ARG A 121 -11.34 22.03 11.37
N ASP A 122 -12.40 22.15 10.59
CA ASP A 122 -13.11 23.41 10.39
C ASP A 122 -14.61 23.15 10.17
N LYS A 123 -15.35 24.20 10.01
CA LYS A 123 -16.80 24.15 9.77
C LYS A 123 -17.14 23.34 8.51
N ASP A 124 -16.28 23.36 7.49
CA ASP A 124 -16.50 22.62 6.24
C ASP A 124 -16.35 21.12 6.46
N THR A 125 -15.41 20.70 7.29
CA THR A 125 -15.24 19.29 7.73
C THR A 125 -16.47 18.81 8.49
N GLU A 126 -16.95 19.61 9.46
CA GLU A 126 -18.14 19.25 10.24
C GLU A 126 -19.38 19.14 9.35
N ASN A 127 -19.54 20.04 8.40
CA ASN A 127 -20.62 20.00 7.42
C ASN A 127 -20.53 18.74 6.54
N LEU A 128 -19.31 18.39 6.07
CA LEU A 128 -19.08 17.18 5.28
C LEU A 128 -19.39 15.92 6.09
N LYS A 129 -18.96 15.85 7.35
CA LYS A 129 -19.27 14.73 8.24
C LYS A 129 -20.78 14.56 8.43
N ARG A 130 -21.51 15.65 8.71
CA ARG A 130 -22.97 15.61 8.87
C ARG A 130 -23.66 15.19 7.59
N LYS A 131 -23.24 15.72 6.43
CA LYS A 131 -23.77 15.33 5.13
C LYS A 131 -23.51 13.86 4.82
N ALA A 132 -22.31 13.36 5.10
CA ALA A 132 -21.99 11.94 4.93
C ALA A 132 -22.85 11.06 5.85
N ALA A 133 -22.89 11.38 7.15
CA ALA A 133 -23.65 10.63 8.13
C ALA A 133 -25.16 10.57 7.81
N SER A 134 -25.76 11.67 7.27
CA SER A 134 -27.18 11.71 6.94
C SER A 134 -27.60 10.71 5.86
N VAL A 135 -26.64 10.20 5.06
CA VAL A 135 -26.88 9.24 3.98
C VAL A 135 -26.24 7.85 4.27
N GLY A 136 -25.76 7.64 5.51
CA GLY A 136 -25.14 6.38 5.92
C GLY A 136 -23.75 6.17 5.33
N VAL A 137 -23.02 7.25 5.08
CA VAL A 137 -21.61 7.27 4.68
C VAL A 137 -20.79 7.81 5.83
N GLU A 138 -19.69 7.16 6.16
CA GLU A 138 -18.75 7.66 7.16
C GLU A 138 -17.60 8.39 6.47
N PHE A 139 -17.38 9.65 6.80
CA PHE A 139 -16.18 10.40 6.43
C PHE A 139 -15.12 10.23 7.50
N ILE A 140 -13.95 9.69 7.12
CA ILE A 140 -12.85 9.42 8.04
C ILE A 140 -11.94 10.66 8.12
N GLU A 141 -11.90 11.27 9.27
CA GLU A 141 -10.99 12.37 9.57
C GLU A 141 -9.55 11.87 9.72
N ILE A 142 -8.67 12.33 8.85
CA ILE A 142 -7.25 11.94 8.88
C ILE A 142 -6.39 13.20 8.74
N GLU A 143 -5.46 13.39 9.66
CA GLU A 143 -4.36 14.32 9.43
C GLU A 143 -3.39 13.69 8.43
N GLN A 144 -3.03 14.45 7.40
CA GLN A 144 -2.16 13.96 6.33
C GLN A 144 -0.99 14.91 6.12
N ARG A 145 0.18 14.31 5.86
CA ARG A 145 1.36 15.01 5.38
C ARG A 145 1.68 14.53 3.97
N HIS A 146 1.87 15.45 3.05
CA HIS A 146 2.20 15.10 1.67
C HIS A 146 3.65 15.48 1.36
N ILE A 147 4.47 14.47 1.11
CA ILE A 147 5.88 14.65 0.74
C ILE A 147 5.99 15.01 -0.75
N GLY A 148 5.24 14.32 -1.59
CA GLY A 148 5.30 14.40 -3.05
C GLY A 148 6.36 13.45 -3.63
N SER A 149 6.05 12.85 -4.78
CA SER A 149 6.94 11.91 -5.45
C SER A 149 8.26 12.54 -5.94
N ASP A 150 8.29 13.86 -6.08
CA ASP A 150 9.47 14.66 -6.44
C ASP A 150 10.42 14.88 -5.25
N LYS A 151 9.90 14.98 -4.02
CA LYS A 151 10.69 15.22 -2.80
C LYS A 151 11.00 13.94 -2.01
N ALA A 152 10.20 12.90 -2.17
CA ALA A 152 10.38 11.65 -1.45
C ALA A 152 11.79 11.06 -1.61
N PRO A 153 12.43 11.07 -2.80
CA PRO A 153 13.82 10.59 -2.93
C PRO A 153 14.83 11.34 -2.05
N ALA A 154 14.68 12.67 -1.88
CA ALA A 154 15.57 13.44 -1.03
C ALA A 154 15.38 13.11 0.46
N VAL A 155 14.15 12.92 0.89
CA VAL A 155 13.83 12.49 2.27
C VAL A 155 14.44 11.11 2.55
N ILE A 156 14.28 10.17 1.63
CA ILE A 156 14.83 8.82 1.75
C ILE A 156 16.36 8.85 1.72
N LYS A 157 16.97 9.70 0.87
CA LYS A 157 18.44 9.86 0.85
C LYS A 157 18.97 10.35 2.20
N SER A 158 18.35 11.36 2.77
CA SER A 158 18.70 11.87 4.10
C SER A 158 18.60 10.76 5.17
N PHE A 159 17.58 9.92 5.08
CA PHE A 159 17.40 8.81 6.01
C PHE A 159 18.45 7.70 5.79
N GLU A 160 18.74 7.33 4.55
CA GLU A 160 19.82 6.39 4.21
C GLU A 160 21.17 6.84 4.76
N ASP A 161 21.51 8.13 4.58
CA ASP A 161 22.76 8.69 5.08
C ASP A 161 22.85 8.62 6.60
N GLU A 162 21.74 8.86 7.30
CA GLU A 162 21.66 8.70 8.75
C GLU A 162 21.85 7.23 9.19
N LEU A 163 21.26 6.26 8.50
CA LEU A 163 21.45 4.84 8.80
C LEU A 163 22.94 4.45 8.67
N ARG A 164 23.59 4.88 7.60
CA ARG A 164 25.04 4.65 7.40
C ARG A 164 25.86 5.29 8.51
N ARG A 165 25.53 6.53 8.89
CA ARG A 165 26.20 7.27 9.98
C ARG A 165 26.05 6.58 11.33
N LEU A 166 24.90 5.93 11.57
CA LEU A 166 24.63 5.15 12.76
C LEU A 166 25.29 3.75 12.76
N GLY A 167 26.01 3.40 11.67
CA GLY A 167 26.75 2.13 11.58
C GLY A 167 25.91 0.96 11.09
N VAL A 168 24.73 1.19 10.49
CA VAL A 168 23.96 0.14 9.83
C VAL A 168 24.67 -0.27 8.54
N GLU A 169 24.98 -1.53 8.38
CA GLU A 169 25.49 -2.07 7.13
C GLU A 169 24.35 -2.28 6.12
N LEU A 170 24.52 -1.75 4.90
CA LEU A 170 23.53 -1.84 3.82
C LEU A 170 24.04 -2.77 2.73
N LEU A 171 23.35 -3.87 2.51
CA LEU A 171 23.65 -4.85 1.47
C LEU A 171 22.55 -4.80 0.40
N MET A 172 22.74 -3.87 -0.54
CA MET A 172 21.81 -3.64 -1.65
C MET A 172 22.07 -4.58 -2.82
N GLU A 173 21.13 -4.64 -3.78
CA GLU A 173 21.18 -5.53 -4.96
C GLU A 173 21.40 -6.99 -4.59
N THR A 174 20.92 -7.38 -3.40
CA THR A 174 21.13 -8.72 -2.83
C THR A 174 19.80 -9.34 -2.44
N GLU A 175 19.50 -10.47 -3.02
CA GLU A 175 18.23 -11.19 -2.80
C GLU A 175 18.41 -12.28 -1.74
N VAL A 176 17.54 -12.23 -0.73
CA VAL A 176 17.40 -13.30 0.26
C VAL A 176 16.50 -14.38 -0.32
N LYS A 177 17.02 -15.60 -0.41
CA LYS A 177 16.29 -16.77 -0.91
C LYS A 177 15.47 -17.44 0.19
N ASP A 178 16.03 -17.54 1.39
CA ASP A 178 15.46 -18.33 2.48
C ASP A 178 15.97 -17.84 3.85
N ILE A 179 15.38 -18.33 4.92
CA ILE A 179 15.84 -18.13 6.30
C ILE A 179 16.47 -19.42 6.86
N LEU A 180 17.36 -19.27 7.82
CA LEU A 180 17.98 -20.39 8.54
C LEU A 180 17.15 -20.71 9.77
N VAL A 181 16.38 -21.80 9.74
CA VAL A 181 15.59 -22.27 10.88
C VAL A 181 16.03 -23.68 11.27
N LYS A 182 16.27 -23.88 12.56
CA LYS A 182 16.58 -25.21 13.15
C LYS A 182 15.86 -25.32 14.50
N GLY A 183 15.07 -26.38 14.66
CA GLY A 183 14.34 -26.61 15.91
C GLY A 183 13.41 -25.47 16.31
N GLY A 184 12.72 -24.83 15.34
CA GLY A 184 11.82 -23.70 15.60
C GLY A 184 12.51 -22.37 15.94
N VAL A 185 13.83 -22.28 15.75
CA VAL A 185 14.61 -21.07 16.03
C VAL A 185 15.26 -20.55 14.76
N CYS A 186 15.02 -19.29 14.42
CA CYS A 186 15.69 -18.59 13.34
C CYS A 186 17.10 -18.16 13.77
N SER A 187 18.08 -18.36 12.89
CA SER A 187 19.50 -18.09 13.16
C SER A 187 20.22 -17.32 12.05
N GLY A 188 19.48 -16.79 11.07
CA GLY A 188 20.04 -16.03 9.96
C GLY A 188 19.27 -16.21 8.66
N VAL A 189 19.93 -15.88 7.55
CA VAL A 189 19.36 -15.90 6.19
C VAL A 189 20.26 -16.65 5.20
N VAL A 190 19.66 -17.10 4.09
CA VAL A 190 20.36 -17.66 2.94
C VAL A 190 20.14 -16.74 1.75
N LEU A 191 21.22 -16.26 1.17
CA LEU A 191 21.17 -15.42 -0.04
C LEU A 191 20.92 -16.29 -1.29
N LYS A 192 20.48 -15.68 -2.36
CA LYS A 192 20.21 -16.33 -3.66
C LYS A 192 21.45 -17.04 -4.23
N ASN A 193 22.65 -16.51 -3.97
CA ASN A 193 23.92 -17.12 -4.36
C ASN A 193 24.37 -18.27 -3.44
N GLY A 194 23.55 -18.66 -2.47
CA GLY A 194 23.84 -19.74 -1.51
C GLY A 194 24.65 -19.34 -0.28
N LYS A 195 25.15 -18.09 -0.20
CA LYS A 195 25.87 -17.62 0.99
C LYS A 195 24.91 -17.57 2.18
N LYS A 196 25.33 -18.06 3.32
CA LYS A 196 24.64 -17.98 4.60
C LYS A 196 25.19 -16.80 5.40
N ILE A 197 24.29 -16.08 6.07
CA ILE A 197 24.61 -14.99 6.99
C ILE A 197 23.94 -15.33 8.32
N GLU A 198 24.72 -15.52 9.36
CA GLU A 198 24.21 -15.85 10.69
C GLU A 198 23.86 -14.59 11.48
N SER A 199 22.75 -14.65 12.23
CA SER A 199 22.32 -13.56 13.13
C SER A 199 21.61 -14.09 14.36
N ARG A 200 21.51 -13.26 15.40
CA ARG A 200 20.72 -13.58 16.60
C ARG A 200 19.22 -13.46 16.33
N SER A 201 18.83 -12.46 15.55
CA SER A 201 17.45 -12.20 15.17
C SER A 201 17.35 -11.80 13.71
N VAL A 202 16.19 -12.08 13.09
CA VAL A 202 15.86 -11.68 11.72
C VAL A 202 14.54 -10.92 11.74
N ILE A 203 14.48 -9.77 11.05
CA ILE A 203 13.22 -9.06 10.74
C ILE A 203 12.89 -9.29 9.28
N ALA A 204 11.74 -9.92 9.00
CA ALA A 204 11.20 -10.05 7.66
C ALA A 204 10.30 -8.84 7.34
N ALA A 205 10.77 -7.97 6.42
CA ALA A 205 10.05 -6.78 5.97
C ALA A 205 10.12 -6.61 4.43
N PRO A 206 9.80 -7.65 3.64
CA PRO A 206 10.10 -7.70 2.20
C PRO A 206 9.18 -6.84 1.34
N GLY A 207 8.20 -6.12 1.93
CA GLY A 207 7.22 -5.31 1.22
C GLY A 207 6.28 -6.14 0.32
N ARG A 208 5.38 -5.47 -0.41
CA ARG A 208 4.34 -6.15 -1.22
C ARG A 208 4.89 -7.09 -2.28
N ILE A 209 6.01 -6.73 -2.88
CA ILE A 209 6.66 -7.57 -3.90
C ILE A 209 7.24 -8.86 -3.34
N GLY A 210 7.47 -8.91 -2.03
CA GLY A 210 7.94 -10.09 -1.32
C GLY A 210 6.84 -11.03 -0.83
N GLY A 211 5.56 -10.77 -1.16
CA GLY A 211 4.43 -11.58 -0.66
C GLY A 211 4.54 -13.06 -1.05
N GLU A 212 4.89 -13.37 -2.29
CA GLU A 212 5.07 -14.78 -2.72
C GLU A 212 6.28 -15.43 -2.05
N TRP A 213 7.37 -14.67 -1.86
CA TRP A 213 8.53 -15.15 -1.14
C TRP A 213 8.19 -15.48 0.33
N ILE A 214 7.48 -14.59 1.01
CA ILE A 214 7.00 -14.80 2.39
C ILE A 214 6.13 -16.05 2.47
N ASP A 215 5.16 -16.20 1.58
CA ASP A 215 4.24 -17.33 1.55
C ASP A 215 5.02 -18.65 1.43
N GLY A 216 5.97 -18.74 0.49
CA GLY A 216 6.82 -19.91 0.31
C GLY A 216 7.75 -20.19 1.49
N VAL A 217 8.41 -19.17 2.03
CA VAL A 217 9.35 -19.32 3.15
C VAL A 217 8.61 -19.66 4.45
N PHE A 218 7.48 -18.99 4.72
CA PHE A 218 6.72 -19.20 5.94
C PHE A 218 6.05 -20.58 5.95
N THR A 219 5.46 -21.00 4.83
CA THR A 219 4.93 -22.37 4.69
C THR A 219 6.02 -23.41 4.91
N LYS A 220 7.19 -23.23 4.30
CA LYS A 220 8.33 -24.17 4.44
C LYS A 220 8.81 -24.31 5.87
N HIS A 221 8.83 -23.25 6.64
CA HIS A 221 9.38 -23.23 8.00
C HIS A 221 8.31 -23.28 9.10
N GLY A 222 7.03 -23.47 8.73
CA GLY A 222 5.93 -23.62 9.68
C GLY A 222 5.63 -22.34 10.46
N VAL A 223 5.87 -21.16 9.86
CA VAL A 223 5.46 -19.88 10.44
C VAL A 223 3.96 -19.75 10.32
N GLU A 224 3.28 -19.45 11.41
CA GLU A 224 1.83 -19.30 11.43
C GLU A 224 1.38 -18.01 10.74
N TYR A 225 0.37 -18.14 9.87
CA TYR A 225 -0.26 -17.02 9.19
C TYR A 225 -1.73 -17.32 8.88
N SER A 226 -2.49 -16.29 8.56
CA SER A 226 -3.84 -16.40 8.02
C SER A 226 -3.94 -15.64 6.69
N TYR A 227 -4.95 -15.89 5.89
CA TYR A 227 -5.22 -15.08 4.70
C TYR A 227 -5.92 -13.79 5.12
N GLY A 228 -5.34 -12.65 4.71
CA GLY A 228 -5.96 -11.35 4.91
C GLY A 228 -7.15 -11.12 3.96
N PRO A 229 -7.95 -10.07 4.21
CA PRO A 229 -9.00 -9.68 3.27
C PRO A 229 -8.40 -9.24 1.93
N LEU A 230 -9.26 -9.10 0.92
CA LEU A 230 -8.93 -8.60 -0.41
C LEU A 230 -9.80 -7.39 -0.70
N ASP A 231 -9.22 -6.31 -1.21
CA ASP A 231 -10.04 -5.21 -1.76
C ASP A 231 -10.08 -5.30 -3.28
N VAL A 232 -11.28 -5.37 -3.85
CA VAL A 232 -11.52 -5.43 -5.30
C VAL A 232 -12.54 -4.36 -5.69
N GLY A 233 -12.29 -3.70 -6.79
CA GLY A 233 -13.20 -2.72 -7.34
C GLY A 233 -12.66 -2.04 -8.59
N VAL A 234 -12.91 -0.75 -8.69
CA VAL A 234 -12.62 0.07 -9.86
C VAL A 234 -11.86 1.33 -9.49
N ARG A 235 -11.12 1.88 -10.46
CA ARG A 235 -10.66 3.26 -10.42
C ARG A 235 -11.72 4.13 -11.06
N VAL A 236 -12.22 5.08 -10.32
CA VAL A 236 -13.22 6.07 -10.75
C VAL A 236 -12.50 7.32 -11.21
N GLU A 237 -12.85 7.86 -12.37
CA GLU A 237 -12.32 9.12 -12.89
C GLU A 237 -13.45 10.09 -13.19
N VAL A 238 -13.37 11.28 -12.60
CA VAL A 238 -14.34 12.38 -12.69
C VAL A 238 -13.65 13.69 -13.03
N PRO A 239 -14.35 14.73 -13.53
CA PRO A 239 -13.78 16.07 -13.65
C PRO A 239 -13.28 16.56 -12.28
N SER A 240 -12.13 17.24 -12.23
CA SER A 240 -11.56 17.72 -10.96
C SER A 240 -12.51 18.61 -10.18
N ILE A 241 -13.31 19.42 -10.88
CA ILE A 241 -14.28 20.32 -10.26
C ILE A 241 -15.30 19.59 -9.35
N VAL A 242 -15.58 18.30 -9.62
CA VAL A 242 -16.47 17.48 -8.79
C VAL A 242 -15.84 17.21 -7.42
N MET A 243 -14.53 16.97 -7.40
CA MET A 243 -13.80 16.65 -6.18
C MET A 243 -13.18 17.87 -5.49
N ASP A 244 -13.07 19.02 -6.16
CA ASP A 244 -12.40 20.21 -5.63
C ASP A 244 -12.91 20.65 -4.26
N PRO A 245 -14.21 20.65 -3.96
CA PRO A 245 -14.72 21.03 -2.63
C PRO A 245 -14.22 20.09 -1.53
N ILE A 246 -14.14 18.81 -1.83
CA ILE A 246 -13.72 17.77 -0.88
C ILE A 246 -12.20 17.76 -0.67
N ILE A 247 -11.46 17.96 -1.76
CA ILE A 247 -9.98 18.01 -1.72
C ILE A 247 -9.47 19.22 -0.92
N LYS A 248 -10.22 20.31 -0.88
CA LYS A 248 -9.89 21.46 -0.02
C LYS A 248 -9.98 21.11 1.46
N ILE A 249 -10.90 20.24 1.83
CA ILE A 249 -11.10 19.76 3.21
C ILE A 249 -10.04 18.70 3.56
N ASN A 250 -9.89 17.70 2.70
CA ASN A 250 -8.93 16.62 2.89
C ASN A 250 -8.36 16.19 1.53
N ARG A 251 -7.03 16.10 1.43
CA ARG A 251 -6.33 15.82 0.18
C ARG A 251 -6.62 14.43 -0.39
N ASP A 252 -6.69 13.43 0.46
CA ASP A 252 -7.03 12.04 0.11
C ASP A 252 -8.19 11.57 1.00
N PRO A 253 -9.42 12.05 0.70
CA PRO A 253 -10.59 11.82 1.54
C PRO A 253 -10.94 10.32 1.57
N LYS A 254 -11.21 9.82 2.76
CA LYS A 254 -11.63 8.44 2.98
C LYS A 254 -13.10 8.43 3.35
N PHE A 255 -13.87 7.68 2.56
CA PHE A 255 -15.28 7.42 2.83
C PHE A 255 -15.47 5.92 2.99
N HIS A 256 -16.16 5.53 4.05
CA HIS A 256 -16.57 4.17 4.33
C HIS A 256 -18.08 4.04 4.17
N ILE A 257 -18.52 2.99 3.52
CA ILE A 257 -19.93 2.74 3.17
C ILE A 257 -20.23 1.27 3.40
N HIS A 258 -21.31 0.98 4.10
CA HIS A 258 -21.93 -0.35 4.08
C HIS A 258 -23.11 -0.34 3.10
N THR A 259 -23.12 -1.30 2.16
CA THR A 259 -24.19 -1.42 1.18
C THR A 259 -25.44 -2.05 1.82
N LYS A 260 -26.63 -1.57 1.43
CA LYS A 260 -27.89 -2.09 2.01
C LYS A 260 -28.19 -3.51 1.54
N LYS A 261 -27.89 -3.78 0.25
CA LYS A 261 -28.27 -5.05 -0.38
C LYS A 261 -27.49 -6.24 0.15
N TYR A 262 -26.19 -6.08 0.38
CA TYR A 262 -25.30 -7.18 0.75
C TYR A 262 -24.59 -6.98 2.08
N ASP A 263 -24.76 -5.83 2.71
CA ASP A 263 -24.05 -5.40 3.94
C ASP A 263 -22.53 -5.50 3.81
N ASP A 264 -22.04 -5.23 2.61
CA ASP A 264 -20.61 -5.27 2.31
C ASP A 264 -19.94 -3.92 2.53
N PHE A 265 -18.72 -3.97 3.04
CA PHE A 265 -17.91 -2.80 3.28
C PHE A 265 -17.26 -2.29 1.98
N MET A 266 -17.55 -1.03 1.64
CA MET A 266 -16.97 -0.30 0.52
C MET A 266 -16.17 0.89 1.03
N ARG A 267 -15.11 1.25 0.31
CA ARG A 267 -14.31 2.44 0.66
C ARG A 267 -13.72 3.14 -0.54
N THR A 268 -13.52 4.47 -0.40
CA THR A 268 -12.62 5.20 -1.28
C THR A 268 -11.17 4.98 -0.84
N PHE A 269 -10.25 4.99 -1.81
CA PHE A 269 -8.83 4.81 -1.54
C PHE A 269 -7.98 5.57 -2.56
N CYS A 270 -6.84 6.12 -2.13
CA CYS A 270 -5.80 6.73 -2.98
C CYS A 270 -6.38 7.71 -4.00
N THR A 271 -6.92 8.84 -3.52
CA THR A 271 -7.44 9.91 -4.36
C THR A 271 -6.30 10.72 -4.97
N ASN A 272 -6.31 10.84 -6.29
CA ASN A 272 -5.30 11.57 -7.07
C ASN A 272 -5.94 12.80 -7.72
N HIS A 273 -5.89 13.91 -7.01
CA HIS A 273 -6.42 15.20 -7.49
C HIS A 273 -5.63 15.71 -8.68
N GLN A 274 -6.31 16.02 -9.79
CA GLN A 274 -5.71 16.40 -11.07
C GLN A 274 -4.64 15.39 -11.54
N GLY A 275 -4.85 14.12 -11.18
CA GLY A 275 -3.92 13.01 -11.45
C GLY A 275 -4.27 12.22 -12.70
N PHE A 276 -3.58 11.12 -12.88
CA PHE A 276 -3.71 10.23 -14.02
C PHE A 276 -4.03 8.83 -13.54
N VAL A 277 -4.88 8.13 -14.28
CA VAL A 277 -5.04 6.68 -14.13
C VAL A 277 -3.83 6.01 -14.80
N VAL A 278 -3.27 5.00 -14.16
CA VAL A 278 -2.11 4.26 -14.67
C VAL A 278 -2.38 2.76 -14.66
N LYS A 279 -1.76 2.08 -15.63
CA LYS A 279 -1.78 0.62 -15.72
C LYS A 279 -0.71 0.06 -14.78
N GLU A 280 -1.07 -0.96 -14.00
CA GLU A 280 -0.15 -1.79 -13.23
C GLU A 280 -0.08 -3.18 -13.86
N THR A 281 1.13 -3.70 -14.01
CA THR A 281 1.37 -5.05 -14.52
C THR A 281 1.85 -5.94 -13.40
N TYR A 282 1.12 -7.01 -13.15
CA TYR A 282 1.44 -8.07 -12.20
C TYR A 282 1.79 -9.35 -12.96
N GLU A 283 2.32 -10.33 -12.24
CA GLU A 283 2.56 -11.63 -12.83
C GLU A 283 1.23 -12.29 -13.22
N GLY A 284 1.01 -12.39 -14.55
CA GLY A 284 -0.16 -13.04 -15.15
C GLY A 284 -1.47 -12.23 -15.16
N HIS A 285 -1.47 -10.95 -14.74
CA HIS A 285 -2.64 -10.08 -14.88
C HIS A 285 -2.29 -8.59 -14.86
N ILE A 286 -3.25 -7.79 -15.31
CA ILE A 286 -3.15 -6.32 -15.38
C ILE A 286 -4.19 -5.73 -14.43
N GLY A 287 -3.81 -4.65 -13.76
CA GLY A 287 -4.67 -3.83 -12.94
C GLY A 287 -4.52 -2.35 -13.26
N VAL A 288 -5.18 -1.53 -12.48
CA VAL A 288 -5.09 -0.08 -12.53
C VAL A 288 -4.73 0.52 -11.17
N ASN A 289 -4.17 1.72 -11.21
CA ASN A 289 -3.92 2.56 -10.05
C ASN A 289 -4.03 4.04 -10.44
N GLY A 290 -3.81 4.95 -9.50
CA GLY A 290 -3.73 6.38 -9.75
C GLY A 290 -2.35 6.93 -9.46
N HIS A 291 -2.02 8.05 -10.11
CA HIS A 291 -0.79 8.77 -9.91
C HIS A 291 -1.03 10.28 -10.00
N ALA A 292 -0.48 11.04 -9.06
CA ALA A 292 -0.53 12.50 -9.07
C ALA A 292 0.90 13.07 -9.11
N MET A 293 1.14 14.01 -10.04
CA MET A 293 2.42 14.69 -10.18
C MET A 293 2.28 16.16 -9.80
N GLN A 294 3.31 16.77 -9.21
CA GLN A 294 3.30 18.20 -8.95
C GLN A 294 3.46 19.03 -10.22
N GLY A 295 4.35 18.60 -11.12
CA GLY A 295 4.69 19.35 -12.35
C GLY A 295 3.74 19.15 -13.53
N ARG A 296 2.84 18.16 -13.49
CA ARG A 296 1.87 17.86 -14.55
C ARG A 296 0.52 17.52 -13.97
N LYS A 297 -0.50 18.24 -14.41
CA LYS A 297 -1.87 18.08 -13.93
C LYS A 297 -2.78 17.71 -15.09
N SER A 298 -3.74 16.81 -14.80
CA SER A 298 -4.86 16.54 -15.69
C SER A 298 -6.06 17.44 -15.34
N LYS A 299 -7.09 17.38 -16.15
CA LYS A 299 -8.39 18.02 -15.86
C LYS A 299 -9.28 17.16 -14.95
N ASN A 300 -8.84 15.94 -14.63
CA ASN A 300 -9.61 14.94 -13.92
C ASN A 300 -9.00 14.63 -12.55
N THR A 301 -9.83 14.18 -11.64
CA THR A 301 -9.45 13.54 -10.37
C THR A 301 -9.87 12.09 -10.43
N ASN A 302 -9.04 11.20 -9.93
CA ASN A 302 -9.38 9.80 -9.85
C ASN A 302 -9.16 9.24 -8.44
N PHE A 303 -9.93 8.22 -8.10
CA PHE A 303 -9.84 7.50 -6.83
C PHE A 303 -10.23 6.04 -7.01
N ALA A 304 -9.68 5.14 -6.20
CA ALA A 304 -10.14 3.77 -6.12
C ALA A 304 -11.44 3.70 -5.32
N PHE A 305 -12.39 2.89 -5.79
CA PHE A 305 -13.59 2.53 -5.07
C PHE A 305 -13.67 1.02 -4.94
N LEU A 306 -13.48 0.53 -3.72
CA LEU A 306 -13.12 -0.86 -3.45
C LEU A 306 -14.08 -1.49 -2.46
N GLN A 307 -14.49 -2.73 -2.76
CA GLN A 307 -15.15 -3.63 -1.82
C GLN A 307 -14.10 -4.46 -1.08
N ARG A 308 -14.21 -4.55 0.24
CA ARG A 308 -13.46 -5.51 1.04
C ARG A 308 -14.13 -6.86 0.96
N ILE A 309 -13.35 -7.87 0.60
CA ILE A 309 -13.80 -9.26 0.49
C ILE A 309 -13.03 -10.07 1.52
N GLN A 310 -13.78 -10.77 2.36
CA GLN A 310 -13.26 -11.78 3.26
C GLN A 310 -13.89 -13.11 2.87
N LEU A 311 -13.07 -14.12 2.64
CA LEU A 311 -13.52 -15.45 2.31
C LEU A 311 -13.48 -16.33 3.56
N THR A 312 -14.37 -17.29 3.61
CA THR A 312 -14.45 -18.30 4.67
C THR A 312 -14.20 -19.68 4.06
N GLU A 313 -14.01 -20.69 4.90
CA GLU A 313 -13.84 -22.07 4.45
C GLU A 313 -14.89 -22.48 3.39
N PRO A 314 -14.49 -23.27 2.39
CA PRO A 314 -13.18 -23.87 2.13
C PRO A 314 -12.25 -23.00 1.26
N LEU A 315 -12.63 -21.78 0.91
CA LEU A 315 -11.94 -20.89 -0.03
C LEU A 315 -11.29 -19.69 0.70
N GLU A 316 -10.43 -19.94 1.66
CA GLU A 316 -9.81 -18.90 2.46
C GLU A 316 -8.79 -18.04 1.70
N ASN A 317 -8.17 -18.57 0.64
CA ASN A 317 -7.10 -17.90 -0.11
C ASN A 317 -7.64 -16.75 -0.98
N THR A 318 -7.77 -15.58 -0.37
CA THR A 318 -8.22 -14.33 -1.03
C THR A 318 -7.28 -13.90 -2.16
N THR A 319 -5.97 -14.14 -2.04
CA THR A 319 -4.98 -13.84 -3.09
C THR A 319 -5.28 -14.63 -4.37
N LYS A 320 -5.59 -15.92 -4.25
CA LYS A 320 -5.97 -16.79 -5.38
C LYS A 320 -7.25 -16.28 -6.08
N TYR A 321 -8.24 -15.90 -5.27
CA TYR A 321 -9.50 -15.34 -5.76
C TYR A 321 -9.28 -14.02 -6.51
N GLY A 322 -8.53 -13.07 -5.94
CA GLY A 322 -8.19 -11.81 -6.60
C GLY A 322 -7.40 -12.00 -7.89
N LYS A 323 -6.41 -12.90 -7.90
CA LYS A 323 -5.66 -13.25 -9.12
C LYS A 323 -6.56 -13.83 -10.21
N SER A 324 -7.60 -14.60 -9.87
CA SER A 324 -8.56 -15.13 -10.86
C SER A 324 -9.40 -14.02 -11.50
N ILE A 325 -9.88 -13.05 -10.71
CA ILE A 325 -10.56 -11.84 -11.21
C ILE A 325 -9.63 -11.04 -12.11
N GLY A 326 -8.39 -10.79 -11.69
CA GLY A 326 -7.39 -10.06 -12.46
C GLY A 326 -7.09 -10.72 -13.81
N LYS A 327 -6.92 -12.05 -13.82
CA LYS A 327 -6.71 -12.83 -15.05
C LYS A 327 -7.90 -12.76 -16.00
N LEU A 328 -9.12 -12.92 -15.47
CA LEU A 328 -10.35 -12.82 -16.27
C LEU A 328 -10.47 -11.42 -16.90
N ALA A 329 -10.29 -10.36 -16.10
CA ALA A 329 -10.33 -9.00 -16.60
C ALA A 329 -9.25 -8.72 -17.65
N THR A 330 -8.04 -9.27 -17.49
CA THR A 330 -6.97 -9.18 -18.48
C THR A 330 -7.34 -9.86 -19.79
N THR A 331 -7.97 -11.03 -19.72
CA THR A 331 -8.44 -11.77 -20.90
C THR A 331 -9.51 -10.97 -21.64
N ILE A 332 -10.52 -10.46 -20.94
CA ILE A 332 -11.63 -9.69 -21.53
C ILE A 332 -11.11 -8.36 -22.09
N GLY A 333 -10.17 -7.70 -21.40
CA GLY A 333 -9.53 -6.47 -21.85
C GLY A 333 -8.51 -6.65 -22.98
N GLY A 334 -8.22 -7.89 -23.41
CA GLY A 334 -7.20 -8.18 -24.44
C GLY A 334 -5.80 -7.72 -24.05
N GLY A 335 -5.41 -7.91 -22.77
CA GLY A 335 -4.11 -7.47 -22.24
C GLY A 335 -4.07 -6.01 -21.80
N LYS A 336 -5.23 -5.34 -21.70
CA LYS A 336 -5.37 -3.95 -21.28
C LYS A 336 -6.44 -3.80 -20.20
N PRO A 337 -6.40 -2.75 -19.37
CA PRO A 337 -7.49 -2.46 -18.45
C PRO A 337 -8.80 -2.20 -19.21
N ILE A 338 -9.91 -2.64 -18.62
CA ILE A 338 -11.24 -2.35 -19.16
C ILE A 338 -11.63 -0.94 -18.74
N VAL A 339 -12.16 -0.11 -19.65
CA VAL A 339 -12.80 1.17 -19.33
C VAL A 339 -14.29 1.11 -19.70
N GLN A 340 -15.14 1.58 -18.78
CA GLN A 340 -16.58 1.66 -18.99
C GLN A 340 -17.12 3.00 -18.46
N ARG A 341 -18.05 3.60 -19.19
CA ARG A 341 -18.79 4.79 -18.71
C ARG A 341 -19.84 4.34 -17.71
N MET A 342 -20.04 5.15 -16.68
CA MET A 342 -21.07 4.86 -15.65
C MET A 342 -22.47 4.71 -16.25
N GLY A 343 -22.84 5.59 -17.20
CA GLY A 343 -24.13 5.49 -17.89
C GLY A 343 -24.26 4.23 -18.74
N ASP A 344 -23.18 3.66 -19.28
CA ASP A 344 -23.24 2.39 -19.98
C ASP A 344 -23.38 1.21 -18.99
N LEU A 345 -22.72 1.28 -17.82
CA LEU A 345 -22.87 0.27 -16.75
C LEU A 345 -24.32 0.24 -16.24
N PHE A 346 -24.93 1.39 -15.96
CA PHE A 346 -26.33 1.47 -15.54
C PHE A 346 -27.30 0.88 -16.54
N ASN A 347 -27.01 1.03 -17.84
CA ASN A 347 -27.81 0.47 -18.90
C ASN A 347 -27.47 -1.00 -19.24
N GLY A 348 -26.63 -1.67 -18.44
CA GLY A 348 -26.24 -3.06 -18.62
C GLY A 348 -25.56 -3.34 -19.97
N ARG A 349 -24.77 -2.39 -20.49
CA ARG A 349 -24.14 -2.50 -21.79
C ARG A 349 -22.68 -2.11 -21.77
N ARG A 350 -21.88 -2.73 -22.61
CA ARG A 350 -20.47 -2.38 -22.78
C ARG A 350 -20.29 -0.94 -23.31
N SER A 351 -19.22 -0.25 -22.92
CA SER A 351 -18.72 0.92 -23.64
C SER A 351 -18.07 0.54 -24.96
N THR A 352 -18.03 1.48 -25.90
CA THR A 352 -17.35 1.37 -27.20
C THR A 352 -16.47 2.60 -27.41
N TRP A 353 -15.51 2.52 -28.32
CA TRP A 353 -14.67 3.69 -28.65
C TRP A 353 -15.51 4.89 -29.08
N ASP A 354 -16.55 4.67 -29.85
CA ASP A 354 -17.47 5.73 -30.27
C ASP A 354 -18.09 6.44 -29.06
N ARG A 355 -18.54 5.70 -28.04
CA ARG A 355 -19.09 6.26 -26.80
C ARG A 355 -18.04 6.94 -25.93
N ILE A 356 -16.82 6.40 -25.86
CA ILE A 356 -15.71 6.99 -25.12
C ILE A 356 -15.24 8.28 -25.80
N ASN A 357 -15.13 8.31 -27.13
CA ASN A 357 -14.65 9.47 -27.87
C ASN A 357 -15.60 10.68 -27.81
N ARG A 358 -16.91 10.45 -27.67
CA ARG A 358 -17.91 11.52 -27.47
C ARG A 358 -18.24 11.79 -25.99
N ASN A 359 -17.51 11.17 -25.05
CA ASN A 359 -17.71 11.38 -23.63
C ASN A 359 -17.23 12.79 -23.22
N ARG A 360 -17.85 13.36 -22.18
CA ARG A 360 -17.43 14.66 -21.64
C ARG A 360 -16.13 14.60 -20.86
N ILE A 361 -15.79 13.42 -20.35
CA ILE A 361 -14.53 13.15 -19.64
C ILE A 361 -13.62 12.41 -20.60
N GLU A 362 -12.47 12.98 -20.91
CA GLU A 362 -11.44 12.34 -21.68
C GLU A 362 -10.62 11.43 -20.77
N PRO A 363 -10.47 10.12 -21.11
CA PRO A 363 -9.67 9.19 -20.33
C PRO A 363 -8.22 9.66 -20.17
N THR A 364 -7.69 9.69 -18.94
CA THR A 364 -6.26 9.98 -18.74
C THR A 364 -5.37 8.79 -19.04
N LEU A 365 -5.87 7.56 -18.90
CA LEU A 365 -5.21 6.34 -19.39
C LEU A 365 -5.74 6.01 -20.78
N LYS A 366 -4.86 6.10 -21.81
CA LYS A 366 -5.21 5.84 -23.21
C LYS A 366 -5.11 4.37 -23.62
N ASP A 367 -4.20 3.61 -22.96
CA ASP A 367 -3.98 2.18 -23.24
C ASP A 367 -5.01 1.32 -22.51
N VAL A 368 -6.26 1.36 -22.96
CA VAL A 368 -7.42 0.69 -22.37
C VAL A 368 -8.27 0.00 -23.44
N THR A 369 -9.16 -0.88 -23.01
CA THR A 369 -10.20 -1.49 -23.85
C THR A 369 -11.57 -1.05 -23.36
N PRO A 370 -12.37 -0.31 -24.16
CA PRO A 370 -13.77 -0.09 -23.85
C PRO A 370 -14.54 -1.41 -23.77
N GLY A 371 -15.19 -1.63 -22.64
CA GLY A 371 -15.80 -2.93 -22.38
C GLY A 371 -16.94 -2.86 -21.36
N ASP A 372 -17.23 -4.02 -20.80
CA ASP A 372 -18.19 -4.23 -19.73
C ASP A 372 -17.48 -4.86 -18.54
N ILE A 373 -17.38 -4.13 -17.43
CA ILE A 373 -16.73 -4.61 -16.21
C ILE A 373 -17.50 -5.75 -15.55
N SER A 374 -18.81 -5.87 -15.81
CA SER A 374 -19.64 -6.95 -15.26
C SER A 374 -19.29 -8.32 -15.83
N MET A 375 -18.61 -8.38 -16.97
CA MET A 375 -18.11 -9.64 -17.53
C MET A 375 -16.85 -10.14 -16.82
N ALA A 376 -16.14 -9.26 -16.12
CA ALA A 376 -14.89 -9.59 -15.43
C ALA A 376 -15.04 -9.68 -13.91
N MET A 377 -16.03 -8.99 -13.36
CA MET A 377 -16.26 -8.93 -11.91
C MET A 377 -17.51 -9.71 -11.52
N PRO A 378 -17.48 -10.42 -10.37
CA PRO A 378 -18.68 -11.03 -9.80
C PRO A 378 -19.81 -10.02 -9.64
N HIS A 379 -21.05 -10.45 -9.93
CA HIS A 379 -22.25 -9.62 -9.88
C HIS A 379 -22.37 -8.83 -8.56
N ARG A 380 -22.09 -9.47 -7.41
CA ARG A 380 -22.14 -8.84 -6.09
C ARG A 380 -21.23 -7.62 -6.00
N ILE A 381 -20.00 -7.71 -6.55
CA ILE A 381 -19.03 -6.61 -6.54
C ILE A 381 -19.54 -5.45 -7.41
N VAL A 382 -20.09 -5.75 -8.60
CA VAL A 382 -20.63 -4.73 -9.51
C VAL A 382 -21.80 -4.00 -8.87
N MET A 383 -22.72 -4.73 -8.23
CA MET A 383 -23.88 -4.13 -7.55
C MET A 383 -23.46 -3.26 -6.37
N ASN A 384 -22.45 -3.67 -5.61
CA ASN A 384 -21.91 -2.88 -4.51
C ASN A 384 -21.17 -1.62 -5.00
N ILE A 385 -20.48 -1.68 -6.15
CA ILE A 385 -19.89 -0.50 -6.79
C ILE A 385 -20.97 0.50 -7.18
N ILE A 386 -22.05 0.04 -7.82
CA ILE A 386 -23.17 0.88 -8.22
C ILE A 386 -23.80 1.55 -6.99
N GLU A 387 -24.29 0.74 -6.03
CA GLU A 387 -24.96 1.25 -4.83
C GLU A 387 -24.05 2.18 -4.00
N GLY A 388 -22.80 1.80 -3.83
CA GLY A 388 -21.87 2.61 -3.05
C GLY A 388 -21.50 3.92 -3.72
N LEU A 389 -21.38 3.97 -5.06
CA LEU A 389 -21.16 5.21 -5.80
C LEU A 389 -22.41 6.11 -5.78
N GLU A 390 -23.63 5.54 -5.85
CA GLU A 390 -24.87 6.29 -5.70
C GLU A 390 -24.94 6.97 -4.32
N LYS A 391 -24.63 6.25 -3.25
CA LYS A 391 -24.54 6.84 -1.91
C LYS A 391 -23.45 7.92 -1.82
N LEU A 392 -22.29 7.67 -2.41
CA LEU A 392 -21.20 8.65 -2.43
C LEU A 392 -21.61 9.92 -3.22
N ASN A 393 -22.43 9.78 -4.26
CA ASN A 393 -22.93 10.89 -5.05
C ASN A 393 -23.85 11.83 -4.26
N GLU A 394 -24.55 11.33 -3.23
CA GLU A 394 -25.33 12.19 -2.31
C GLU A 394 -24.40 13.08 -1.49
N VAL A 395 -23.20 12.60 -1.17
CA VAL A 395 -22.17 13.39 -0.46
C VAL A 395 -21.40 14.29 -1.41
N ILE A 396 -21.02 13.77 -2.58
CA ILE A 396 -20.18 14.41 -3.61
C ILE A 396 -20.96 14.41 -4.93
N PRO A 397 -21.87 15.40 -5.15
CA PRO A 397 -22.66 15.47 -6.37
C PRO A 397 -21.79 15.51 -7.63
N GLY A 398 -22.13 14.66 -8.59
CA GLY A 398 -21.42 14.53 -9.87
C GLY A 398 -20.44 13.36 -9.96
N VAL A 399 -20.24 12.63 -8.87
CA VAL A 399 -19.45 11.37 -8.91
C VAL A 399 -20.17 10.33 -9.78
N VAL A 400 -21.50 10.26 -9.71
CA VAL A 400 -22.33 9.44 -10.57
C VAL A 400 -22.90 10.29 -11.69
N SER A 401 -22.16 10.39 -12.76
CA SER A 401 -22.56 11.01 -14.02
C SER A 401 -22.46 9.96 -15.12
N ASP A 402 -23.30 10.03 -16.15
CA ASP A 402 -23.18 9.15 -17.33
C ASP A 402 -21.78 9.16 -17.93
N SER A 403 -21.07 10.27 -17.76
CA SER A 403 -19.72 10.48 -18.30
C SER A 403 -18.61 10.01 -17.36
N THR A 404 -18.89 9.68 -16.11
CA THR A 404 -17.90 9.13 -15.18
C THR A 404 -17.28 7.86 -15.74
N LEU A 405 -15.96 7.76 -15.68
CA LEU A 405 -15.22 6.62 -16.20
C LEU A 405 -14.83 5.68 -15.06
N LEU A 406 -15.04 4.40 -15.30
CA LEU A 406 -14.67 3.31 -14.41
C LEU A 406 -13.61 2.46 -15.12
N TYR A 407 -12.47 2.24 -14.47
CA TYR A 407 -11.41 1.38 -14.96
C TYR A 407 -11.30 0.13 -14.08
N ALA A 408 -11.22 -1.03 -14.70
CA ALA A 408 -11.19 -2.32 -14.02
C ALA A 408 -10.08 -3.24 -14.54
N PRO A 409 -9.55 -4.10 -13.65
CA PRO A 409 -9.82 -4.17 -12.22
C PRO A 409 -8.85 -3.29 -11.41
N GLU A 410 -9.27 -2.77 -10.27
CA GLU A 410 -8.36 -2.35 -9.23
C GLU A 410 -8.40 -3.34 -8.09
N ILE A 411 -7.28 -3.97 -7.78
CA ILE A 411 -7.17 -5.01 -6.77
C ILE A 411 -6.05 -4.62 -5.81
N LYS A 412 -6.37 -4.60 -4.52
CA LYS A 412 -5.36 -4.44 -3.48
C LYS A 412 -5.26 -5.74 -2.71
N PHE A 413 -4.21 -6.49 -3.03
CA PHE A 413 -3.90 -7.71 -2.31
C PHE A 413 -3.41 -7.37 -0.91
N TYR A 414 -4.01 -8.00 0.05
CA TYR A 414 -3.46 -8.10 1.39
C TYR A 414 -2.74 -9.43 1.43
N SER A 415 -1.43 -9.36 1.68
CA SER A 415 -0.61 -10.55 1.82
C SER A 415 -1.16 -11.45 2.93
N THR A 416 -0.66 -12.65 3.00
CA THR A 416 -0.78 -13.50 4.17
C THR A 416 -0.55 -12.69 5.43
N MET A 417 -1.52 -12.60 6.33
CA MET A 417 -1.36 -11.93 7.62
C MET A 417 -0.55 -12.83 8.54
N THR A 418 0.70 -12.50 8.76
CA THR A 418 1.57 -13.20 9.70
C THR A 418 1.03 -13.07 11.12
N LYS A 419 0.90 -14.18 11.84
CA LYS A 419 0.59 -14.12 13.26
C LYS A 419 1.85 -13.73 14.02
N VAL A 420 1.75 -12.67 14.79
CA VAL A 420 2.83 -12.13 15.63
C VAL A 420 2.33 -11.89 17.05
N ASP A 421 3.26 -11.94 18.01
CA ASP A 421 3.01 -11.52 19.38
C ASP A 421 3.17 -9.99 19.55
N GLU A 422 3.08 -9.50 20.80
CA GLU A 422 3.26 -8.07 21.16
C GLU A 422 4.65 -7.52 20.83
N ASP A 423 5.64 -8.39 20.65
CA ASP A 423 7.01 -8.07 20.25
C ASP A 423 7.20 -8.14 18.72
N MET A 424 6.15 -8.39 17.96
CA MET A 424 6.18 -8.66 16.51
C MET A 424 6.98 -9.93 16.17
N GLN A 425 7.22 -10.83 17.13
CA GLN A 425 7.84 -12.12 16.90
C GLN A 425 6.81 -13.12 16.36
N THR A 426 7.22 -13.91 15.38
CA THR A 426 6.40 -14.96 14.78
C THR A 426 6.36 -16.22 15.65
N SER A 427 5.63 -17.26 15.22
CA SER A 427 5.69 -18.59 15.84
C SER A 427 7.09 -19.24 15.80
N VAL A 428 7.99 -18.74 14.96
CA VAL A 428 9.41 -19.15 14.92
C VAL A 428 10.22 -18.17 15.76
N LYS A 429 10.86 -18.69 16.81
CA LYS A 429 11.67 -17.88 17.75
C LYS A 429 12.78 -17.12 16.99
N ASN A 430 13.02 -15.85 17.37
CA ASN A 430 14.00 -14.93 16.79
C ASN A 430 13.69 -14.51 15.33
N LEU A 431 12.50 -14.82 14.82
CA LEU A 431 11.98 -14.32 13.56
C LEU A 431 10.87 -13.33 13.84
N PHE A 432 11.07 -12.07 13.44
CA PHE A 432 10.13 -10.98 13.57
C PHE A 432 9.57 -10.59 12.21
N ALA A 433 8.35 -10.07 12.16
CA ALA A 433 7.71 -9.67 10.92
C ALA A 433 7.25 -8.20 10.99
N ALA A 434 7.35 -7.48 9.86
CA ALA A 434 6.90 -6.09 9.78
C ALA A 434 6.49 -5.70 8.35
N GLY A 435 5.61 -4.72 8.24
CA GLY A 435 5.25 -4.08 6.98
C GLY A 435 4.28 -4.86 6.11
N ASP A 436 4.08 -4.32 4.90
CA ASP A 436 3.05 -4.76 3.95
C ASP A 436 3.23 -6.21 3.48
N GLY A 437 4.47 -6.65 3.31
CA GLY A 437 4.76 -8.01 2.81
C GLY A 437 4.32 -9.11 3.75
N CYS A 438 4.30 -8.81 5.05
CA CYS A 438 3.84 -9.71 6.10
C CYS A 438 2.35 -9.53 6.44
N GLY A 439 1.63 -8.66 5.71
CA GLY A 439 0.21 -8.38 5.94
C GLY A 439 -0.09 -7.49 7.15
N LEU A 440 0.92 -6.90 7.78
CA LEU A 440 0.80 -6.15 9.03
C LEU A 440 0.57 -4.65 8.83
N SER A 441 0.71 -4.17 7.60
CA SER A 441 0.43 -2.78 7.22
C SER A 441 0.07 -2.67 5.73
N ARG A 442 -0.28 -1.45 5.28
CA ARG A 442 -0.71 -1.16 3.90
C ARG A 442 -0.39 0.25 3.44
N ASP A 443 0.29 1.03 4.26
CA ASP A 443 0.73 2.39 3.95
C ASP A 443 2.12 2.68 4.51
N ILE A 444 2.62 3.88 4.22
CA ILE A 444 3.98 4.30 4.59
C ILE A 444 4.12 4.36 6.12
N THR A 445 3.16 5.00 6.79
CA THR A 445 3.25 5.34 8.22
C THR A 445 3.09 4.09 9.09
N ASN A 446 2.09 3.27 8.80
CA ASN A 446 1.88 2.01 9.54
C ASN A 446 2.97 0.98 9.24
N ALA A 447 3.50 0.92 8.01
CA ALA A 447 4.66 0.08 7.72
C ALA A 447 5.87 0.48 8.58
N ALA A 448 6.18 1.76 8.64
CA ALA A 448 7.26 2.28 9.49
C ALA A 448 7.01 1.94 10.98
N ALA A 449 5.78 2.12 11.45
CA ALA A 449 5.39 1.83 12.83
C ALA A 449 5.58 0.36 13.20
N THR A 450 5.17 -0.58 12.33
CA THR A 450 5.41 -2.03 12.58
C THR A 450 6.90 -2.36 12.61
N GLY A 451 7.72 -1.68 11.81
CA GLY A 451 9.17 -1.80 11.87
C GLY A 451 9.77 -1.35 13.21
N VAL A 452 9.27 -0.22 13.75
CA VAL A 452 9.66 0.26 15.09
C VAL A 452 9.26 -0.75 16.17
N LEU A 453 8.04 -1.29 16.09
CA LEU A 453 7.57 -2.30 17.04
C LEU A 453 8.45 -3.55 17.03
N ALA A 454 8.77 -4.09 15.84
CA ALA A 454 9.66 -5.25 15.70
C ALA A 454 11.06 -4.99 16.28
N ALA A 455 11.61 -3.81 16.04
CA ALA A 455 12.89 -3.40 16.63
C ALA A 455 12.83 -3.34 18.16
N ARG A 456 11.78 -2.75 18.71
CA ARG A 456 11.56 -2.66 20.17
C ARG A 456 11.36 -4.04 20.80
N GLY A 457 10.65 -4.94 20.10
CA GLY A 457 10.51 -6.34 20.50
C GLY A 457 11.86 -7.04 20.63
N ILE A 458 12.73 -6.89 19.61
CA ILE A 458 14.10 -7.43 19.67
C ILE A 458 14.87 -6.86 20.87
N LEU A 459 14.78 -5.54 21.09
CA LEU A 459 15.53 -4.90 22.18
C LEU A 459 15.09 -5.40 23.56
N ARG A 460 13.78 -5.64 23.77
CA ARG A 460 13.29 -6.27 25.03
C ARG A 460 13.80 -7.70 25.21
N ASN A 461 13.93 -8.45 24.13
CA ASN A 461 14.39 -9.83 24.16
C ASN A 461 15.94 -9.97 24.24
N LEU A 462 16.69 -8.87 24.16
CA LEU A 462 18.15 -8.84 24.33
C LEU A 462 18.59 -8.52 25.78
N ASP A 463 17.66 -8.09 26.62
CA ASP A 463 17.89 -7.89 28.05
C ASP A 463 17.80 -9.20 28.80
#